data_50d9c3857fb1779b07d8241ade7126d3
#
_entry.id   50d9c3857fb1779b07d8241ade7126d3
#
_cell.length_a   1.000
_cell.length_b   1.000
_cell.length_c   1.000
_cell.angle_alpha   90.00
_cell.angle_beta   90.00
_cell.angle_gamma   90.00
#
_symmetry.space_group_name_H-M   'P 1'
#
loop_
_entity.id
_entity.type
_entity.pdbx_description
1 polymer ?
#
loop_
_entity_poly.entity_id
_entity_poly.type
_entity_poly.pdbx_seq_one_letter_code
_entity_poly.pdbx_strand_id
1 'polypeptide(L)'
;MIRRHDTLWVAIGLSAVLFVSACVQAQSASRPEVTEWTWEVRPDQVDQKLPNVLLVGDSITRNYFPEVQQELKGRANVYLFAASTSLGDPRLDRQLKEFAALEGVTFNVVHFNNGMHGWAYSEKEYAASFPGYVATLRQIAVGAHLIWASTTPVKKASTPGPSNERIEARNAEALQVMTHESIAVDDQYGLMVRHPGFYMDDVHFNPEGSSLQGKQVVGAIEKYLK
;
A
#
# COMPACT_ATOMS: atom_id res chain seq x y z
N MET A 1 3.25 -83.63 -25.10
CA MET A 1 1.99 -82.92 -24.79
C MET A 1 2.37 -81.96 -23.62
N ILE A 2 2.76 -80.71 -23.96
CA ILE A 2 3.30 -79.73 -22.98
C ILE A 2 2.27 -78.61 -22.89
N ARG A 3 1.64 -78.48 -21.72
CA ARG A 3 0.71 -77.37 -21.43
C ARG A 3 1.51 -76.12 -21.02
N ARG A 4 1.32 -75.00 -21.73
CA ARG A 4 1.80 -73.68 -21.36
C ARG A 4 0.78 -73.04 -20.38
N HIS A 5 1.26 -72.56 -19.24
CA HIS A 5 0.50 -71.73 -18.32
C HIS A 5 0.76 -70.29 -18.69
N ASP A 6 -0.24 -69.58 -19.14
CA ASP A 6 -0.21 -68.12 -19.35
C ASP A 6 -0.52 -67.44 -18.03
N THR A 7 0.43 -66.70 -17.54
CA THR A 7 0.34 -65.91 -16.30
C THR A 7 -0.13 -64.48 -16.70
N LEU A 8 -1.35 -64.14 -16.34
CA LEU A 8 -1.91 -62.80 -16.56
C LEU A 8 -1.42 -61.86 -15.47
N TRP A 9 -0.68 -60.81 -15.85
CA TRP A 9 -0.27 -59.73 -14.93
C TRP A 9 -1.33 -58.63 -14.98
N VAL A 10 -2.08 -58.45 -13.87
CA VAL A 10 -3.00 -57.34 -13.69
C VAL A 10 -2.21 -56.17 -13.09
N ALA A 11 -1.97 -55.13 -13.88
CA ALA A 11 -1.36 -53.88 -13.41
C ALA A 11 -2.45 -53.03 -12.73
N ILE A 12 -2.40 -52.93 -11.42
CA ILE A 12 -3.23 -52.00 -10.64
C ILE A 12 -2.56 -50.62 -10.70
N GLY A 13 -3.11 -49.75 -11.55
CA GLY A 13 -2.73 -48.34 -11.60
C GLY A 13 -3.26 -47.56 -10.39
N LEU A 14 -2.40 -47.15 -9.49
CA LEU A 14 -2.74 -46.28 -8.38
C LEU A 14 -2.77 -44.83 -8.89
N SER A 15 -3.96 -44.31 -9.17
CA SER A 15 -4.15 -42.87 -9.51
C SER A 15 -4.13 -42.05 -8.23
N ALA A 16 -3.01 -41.38 -7.97
CA ALA A 16 -2.90 -40.41 -6.89
C ALA A 16 -3.67 -39.12 -7.29
N VAL A 17 -4.83 -38.91 -6.72
CA VAL A 17 -5.58 -37.65 -6.83
C VAL A 17 -4.95 -36.64 -5.88
N LEU A 18 -4.18 -35.69 -6.42
CA LEU A 18 -3.65 -34.54 -5.70
C LEU A 18 -4.81 -33.57 -5.44
N PHE A 19 -5.33 -33.55 -4.21
CA PHE A 19 -6.20 -32.47 -3.74
C PHE A 19 -5.38 -31.21 -3.53
N VAL A 20 -5.40 -30.30 -4.51
CA VAL A 20 -4.95 -28.92 -4.32
C VAL A 20 -6.03 -28.23 -3.51
N SER A 21 -5.84 -28.14 -2.19
CA SER A 21 -6.66 -27.30 -1.31
C SER A 21 -6.36 -25.83 -1.67
N ALA A 22 -7.19 -25.26 -2.56
CA ALA A 22 -7.23 -23.81 -2.72
C ALA A 22 -7.76 -23.22 -1.41
N CYS A 23 -6.88 -22.64 -0.57
CA CYS A 23 -7.29 -21.75 0.50
C CYS A 23 -7.98 -20.55 -0.15
N VAL A 24 -9.29 -20.60 -0.28
CA VAL A 24 -10.10 -19.41 -0.57
C VAL A 24 -9.99 -18.54 0.68
N GLN A 25 -9.10 -17.58 0.64
CA GLN A 25 -9.08 -16.51 1.65
C GLN A 25 -10.41 -15.77 1.50
N ALA A 26 -11.29 -15.91 2.49
CA ALA A 26 -12.52 -15.15 2.54
C ALA A 26 -12.14 -13.66 2.55
N GLN A 27 -12.45 -12.94 1.46
CA GLN A 27 -12.30 -11.50 1.43
C GLN A 27 -13.10 -10.91 2.60
N SER A 28 -12.47 -10.04 3.37
CA SER A 28 -13.16 -9.33 4.44
C SER A 28 -14.35 -8.56 3.86
N ALA A 29 -15.46 -8.52 4.60
CA ALA A 29 -16.59 -7.70 4.18
C ALA A 29 -16.19 -6.22 4.20
N SER A 30 -16.63 -5.46 3.20
CA SER A 30 -16.42 -3.99 3.18
C SER A 30 -17.06 -3.35 4.41
N ARG A 31 -16.30 -2.50 5.09
CA ARG A 31 -16.74 -1.70 6.25
C ARG A 31 -16.40 -0.24 5.99
N PRO A 32 -17.17 0.43 5.13
CA PRO A 32 -16.90 1.82 4.77
C PRO A 32 -17.07 2.74 5.97
N GLU A 33 -16.33 3.83 5.96
CA GLU A 33 -16.55 4.95 6.88
C GLU A 33 -17.84 5.70 6.51
N VAL A 34 -18.33 6.56 7.40
CA VAL A 34 -19.55 7.36 7.14
C VAL A 34 -19.37 8.27 5.91
N THR A 35 -18.14 8.74 5.69
CA THR A 35 -17.77 9.55 4.52
C THR A 35 -16.59 8.90 3.83
N GLU A 36 -16.82 8.42 2.62
CA GLU A 36 -15.79 7.88 1.75
C GLU A 36 -15.45 8.86 0.63
N TRP A 37 -14.18 8.96 0.31
CA TRP A 37 -13.69 9.87 -0.72
C TRP A 37 -12.46 9.28 -1.42
N THR A 38 -12.23 9.70 -2.66
CA THR A 38 -11.01 9.55 -3.42
C THR A 38 -10.53 10.90 -3.92
N TRP A 39 -9.23 11.07 -4.02
CA TRP A 39 -8.59 12.26 -4.55
C TRP A 39 -7.46 11.84 -5.47
N GLU A 40 -7.57 12.18 -6.75
CA GLU A 40 -6.63 11.80 -7.79
C GLU A 40 -6.02 13.04 -8.41
N VAL A 41 -4.70 13.04 -8.54
CA VAL A 41 -3.96 14.11 -9.20
C VAL A 41 -2.96 13.52 -10.16
N ARG A 42 -2.88 14.12 -11.33
CA ARG A 42 -1.90 13.82 -12.38
C ARG A 42 -1.12 15.06 -12.77
N PRO A 43 0.05 14.94 -13.40
CA PRO A 43 0.77 16.09 -13.96
C PRO A 43 -0.08 16.79 -15.01
N ASP A 44 -0.05 18.12 -15.04
CA ASP A 44 -0.71 18.91 -16.10
C ASP A 44 -0.18 18.54 -17.50
N GLN A 45 1.12 18.24 -17.56
CA GLN A 45 1.81 17.75 -18.76
C GLN A 45 2.76 16.64 -18.37
N VAL A 46 2.64 15.49 -19.03
CA VAL A 46 3.53 14.34 -18.83
C VAL A 46 4.73 14.49 -19.74
N ASP A 47 5.93 14.59 -19.18
CA ASP A 47 7.17 14.50 -19.93
C ASP A 47 7.57 13.02 -20.07
N GLN A 48 7.52 12.50 -21.29
CA GLN A 48 7.82 11.10 -21.61
C GLN A 48 9.28 10.70 -21.32
N LYS A 49 10.17 11.65 -21.05
CA LYS A 49 11.58 11.42 -20.73
C LYS A 49 11.82 11.26 -19.22
N LEU A 50 10.84 11.66 -18.40
CA LEU A 50 10.95 11.61 -16.95
C LEU A 50 10.32 10.34 -16.39
N PRO A 51 10.85 9.81 -15.29
CA PRO A 51 10.22 8.70 -14.57
C PRO A 51 8.88 9.13 -13.97
N ASN A 52 7.95 8.17 -13.84
CA ASN A 52 6.66 8.39 -13.21
C ASN A 52 6.71 7.90 -11.76
N VAL A 53 6.33 8.76 -10.84
CA VAL A 53 6.24 8.53 -9.40
C VAL A 53 4.78 8.54 -8.99
N LEU A 54 4.31 7.51 -8.32
CA LEU A 54 2.98 7.44 -7.74
C LEU A 54 3.05 7.55 -6.22
N LEU A 55 2.31 8.50 -5.65
CA LEU A 55 2.02 8.55 -4.22
C LEU A 55 0.65 7.92 -3.98
N VAL A 56 0.59 6.94 -3.08
CA VAL A 56 -0.66 6.29 -2.65
C VAL A 56 -0.84 6.51 -1.16
N GLY A 57 -2.01 6.99 -0.74
CA GLY A 57 -2.27 7.19 0.69
C GLY A 57 -3.64 7.76 0.99
N ASP A 58 -3.68 8.66 1.96
CA ASP A 58 -4.88 9.30 2.47
C ASP A 58 -4.74 10.84 2.50
N SER A 59 -5.49 11.51 3.37
CA SER A 59 -5.44 12.97 3.52
C SER A 59 -4.07 13.49 3.93
N ILE A 60 -3.27 12.73 4.65
CA ILE A 60 -1.92 13.14 5.05
C ILE A 60 -1.02 13.14 3.81
N THR A 61 -1.09 12.09 2.99
CA THR A 61 -0.39 12.03 1.70
C THR A 61 -0.81 13.16 0.78
N ARG A 62 -2.10 13.44 0.70
CA ARG A 62 -2.62 14.58 -0.06
C ARG A 62 -2.05 15.92 0.43
N ASN A 63 -1.87 16.09 1.74
CA ASN A 63 -1.39 17.34 2.31
C ASN A 63 0.08 17.61 2.01
N TYR A 64 0.95 16.60 1.97
CA TYR A 64 2.36 16.78 1.60
C TYR A 64 2.63 16.64 0.09
N PHE A 65 1.67 16.16 -0.70
CA PHE A 65 1.83 15.99 -2.15
C PHE A 65 2.30 17.25 -2.88
N PRO A 66 1.79 18.47 -2.60
CA PRO A 66 2.25 19.69 -3.28
C PRO A 66 3.75 19.96 -3.11
N GLU A 67 4.30 19.67 -1.93
CA GLU A 67 5.74 19.78 -1.69
C GLU A 67 6.53 18.79 -2.55
N VAL A 68 6.09 17.51 -2.58
CA VAL A 68 6.73 16.48 -3.41
C VAL A 68 6.68 16.85 -4.88
N GLN A 69 5.53 17.32 -5.36
CA GLN A 69 5.36 17.74 -6.75
C GLN A 69 6.27 18.92 -7.11
N GLN A 70 6.41 19.90 -6.21
CA GLN A 70 7.26 21.07 -6.42
C GLN A 70 8.75 20.69 -6.42
N GLU A 71 9.19 19.87 -5.49
CA GLU A 71 10.59 19.46 -5.35
C GLU A 71 11.05 18.54 -6.49
N LEU A 72 10.15 17.70 -7.01
CA LEU A 72 10.45 16.78 -8.13
C LEU A 72 10.16 17.40 -9.50
N LYS A 73 9.77 18.66 -9.58
CA LYS A 73 9.49 19.35 -10.86
C LYS A 73 10.68 19.28 -11.80
N GLY A 74 10.43 18.83 -13.04
CA GLY A 74 11.47 18.63 -14.06
C GLY A 74 12.38 17.42 -13.83
N ARG A 75 12.07 16.58 -12.83
CA ARG A 75 12.82 15.37 -12.47
C ARG A 75 11.97 14.10 -12.47
N ALA A 76 10.67 14.25 -12.25
CA ALA A 76 9.70 13.17 -12.33
C ALA A 76 8.31 13.72 -12.68
N ASN A 77 7.47 12.88 -13.30
CA ASN A 77 6.03 13.08 -13.36
C ASN A 77 5.43 12.51 -12.07
N VAL A 78 4.76 13.33 -11.26
CA VAL A 78 4.26 12.94 -9.95
C VAL A 78 2.75 12.81 -9.97
N TYR A 79 2.26 11.62 -9.61
CA TYR A 79 0.85 11.25 -9.55
C TYR A 79 0.44 11.02 -8.08
N LEU A 80 -0.83 11.25 -7.78
CA LEU A 80 -1.42 10.98 -6.47
C LEU A 80 -2.70 10.16 -6.62
N PHE A 81 -2.79 9.11 -5.85
CA PHE A 81 -4.04 8.45 -5.48
C PHE A 81 -4.21 8.49 -3.96
N ALA A 82 -5.15 9.27 -3.46
CA ALA A 82 -5.48 9.34 -2.04
C ALA A 82 -6.94 8.94 -1.79
N ALA A 83 -7.20 8.13 -0.78
CA ALA A 83 -8.53 7.63 -0.47
C ALA A 83 -8.72 7.41 1.04
N SER A 84 -9.97 7.52 1.50
CA SER A 84 -10.38 7.06 2.83
C SER A 84 -10.57 5.54 2.88
N THR A 85 -10.60 4.86 1.75
CA THR A 85 -10.78 3.41 1.69
C THR A 85 -9.60 2.70 2.36
N SER A 86 -9.89 1.95 3.41
CA SER A 86 -8.87 1.28 4.21
C SER A 86 -8.35 0.00 3.58
N LEU A 87 -7.17 -0.40 4.00
CA LEU A 87 -6.47 -1.61 3.58
C LEU A 87 -7.32 -2.90 3.71
N GLY A 88 -8.18 -2.99 4.74
CA GLY A 88 -9.06 -4.14 4.94
C GLY A 88 -10.28 -4.19 4.00
N ASP A 89 -10.53 -3.13 3.25
CA ASP A 89 -11.68 -3.04 2.35
C ASP A 89 -11.32 -3.50 0.93
N PRO A 90 -12.03 -4.49 0.37
CA PRO A 90 -11.74 -5.02 -0.97
C PRO A 90 -11.95 -3.99 -2.10
N ARG A 91 -12.58 -2.85 -1.82
CA ARG A 91 -12.73 -1.76 -2.81
C ARG A 91 -11.40 -1.11 -3.16
N LEU A 92 -10.44 -1.07 -2.21
CA LEU A 92 -9.16 -0.40 -2.44
C LEU A 92 -8.39 -1.02 -3.62
N ASP A 93 -8.36 -2.35 -3.72
CA ASP A 93 -7.73 -3.06 -4.83
C ASP A 93 -8.32 -2.63 -6.19
N ARG A 94 -9.64 -2.57 -6.28
CA ARG A 94 -10.34 -2.15 -7.50
C ARG A 94 -10.05 -0.69 -7.84
N GLN A 95 -10.13 0.22 -6.86
CA GLN A 95 -9.87 1.64 -7.05
C GLN A 95 -8.44 1.91 -7.57
N LEU A 96 -7.44 1.22 -7.02
CA LEU A 96 -6.06 1.34 -7.47
C LEU A 96 -5.87 0.83 -8.90
N LYS A 97 -6.50 -0.29 -9.25
CA LYS A 97 -6.45 -0.84 -10.61
C LYS A 97 -7.15 0.05 -11.63
N GLU A 98 -8.30 0.60 -11.27
CA GLU A 98 -9.04 1.56 -12.10
C GLU A 98 -8.22 2.83 -12.34
N PHE A 99 -7.62 3.40 -11.29
CA PHE A 99 -6.73 4.55 -11.40
C PHE A 99 -5.54 4.26 -12.32
N ALA A 100 -4.80 3.18 -12.09
CA ALA A 100 -3.63 2.85 -12.89
C ALA A 100 -3.98 2.59 -14.37
N ALA A 101 -5.13 1.96 -14.63
CA ALA A 101 -5.63 1.74 -15.99
C ALA A 101 -6.02 3.04 -16.68
N LEU A 102 -6.60 3.99 -15.94
CA LEU A 102 -6.96 5.31 -16.46
C LEU A 102 -5.72 6.14 -16.82
N GLU A 103 -4.68 6.13 -15.97
CA GLU A 103 -3.44 6.85 -16.24
C GLU A 103 -2.65 6.25 -17.41
N GLY A 104 -2.66 4.94 -17.60
CA GLY A 104 -2.06 4.24 -18.73
C GLY A 104 -0.55 4.41 -18.84
N VAL A 105 0.14 4.71 -17.73
CA VAL A 105 1.59 4.91 -17.65
C VAL A 105 2.27 3.80 -16.86
N THR A 106 3.57 3.62 -17.08
CA THR A 106 4.38 2.74 -16.23
C THR A 106 4.95 3.56 -15.07
N PHE A 107 4.63 3.19 -13.84
CA PHE A 107 5.23 3.81 -12.65
C PHE A 107 6.61 3.21 -12.37
N ASN A 108 7.59 4.07 -12.05
CA ASN A 108 8.96 3.69 -11.71
C ASN A 108 9.19 3.61 -10.20
N VAL A 109 8.48 4.45 -9.45
CA VAL A 109 8.51 4.47 -7.98
C VAL A 109 7.08 4.59 -7.46
N VAL A 110 6.73 3.81 -6.45
CA VAL A 110 5.48 3.94 -5.70
C VAL A 110 5.82 4.18 -4.24
N HIS A 111 5.49 5.36 -3.74
CA HIS A 111 5.54 5.69 -2.32
C HIS A 111 4.13 5.53 -1.75
N PHE A 112 3.95 4.70 -0.73
CA PHE A 112 2.62 4.32 -0.30
C PHE A 112 2.46 4.21 1.21
N ASN A 113 1.25 4.54 1.68
CA ASN A 113 0.75 4.31 3.02
C ASN A 113 -0.72 3.87 2.96
N ASN A 114 -1.20 3.17 3.95
CA ASN A 114 -2.60 3.03 4.29
C ASN A 114 -2.70 2.55 5.74
N GLY A 115 -3.08 3.42 6.68
CA GLY A 115 -3.10 3.06 8.10
C GLY A 115 -3.94 4.00 8.96
N MET A 116 -4.29 5.19 8.46
CA MET A 116 -5.06 6.18 9.22
C MET A 116 -6.57 5.97 9.15
N HIS A 117 -7.05 5.15 8.22
CA HIS A 117 -8.46 4.84 8.02
C HIS A 117 -8.81 3.39 8.41
N GLY A 118 -10.12 3.05 8.39
CA GLY A 118 -10.61 1.70 8.62
C GLY A 118 -10.49 1.23 10.06
N TRP A 119 -10.85 2.08 11.00
CA TRP A 119 -10.80 1.76 12.43
C TRP A 119 -11.86 0.74 12.87
N ALA A 120 -12.78 0.36 11.99
CA ALA A 120 -13.69 -0.78 12.16
C ALA A 120 -13.01 -2.15 11.95
N TYR A 121 -11.81 -2.17 11.34
CA TYR A 121 -10.98 -3.37 11.24
C TYR A 121 -10.00 -3.45 12.41
N SER A 122 -9.85 -4.64 12.96
CA SER A 122 -8.82 -4.92 13.97
C SER A 122 -7.40 -4.86 13.35
N GLU A 123 -6.39 -4.74 14.18
CA GLU A 123 -4.99 -4.78 13.77
C GLU A 123 -4.63 -6.11 13.11
N LYS A 124 -5.24 -7.22 13.55
CA LYS A 124 -5.08 -8.54 12.93
C LYS A 124 -5.68 -8.59 11.51
N GLU A 125 -6.85 -8.00 11.29
CA GLU A 125 -7.46 -7.91 9.95
C GLU A 125 -6.63 -7.00 9.04
N TYR A 126 -6.10 -5.91 9.58
CA TYR A 126 -5.17 -5.03 8.87
C TYR A 126 -3.91 -5.78 8.44
N ALA A 127 -3.24 -6.47 9.36
CA ALA A 127 -2.05 -7.27 9.06
C ALA A 127 -2.32 -8.34 8.00
N ALA A 128 -3.44 -9.06 8.11
CA ALA A 128 -3.83 -10.10 7.16
C ALA A 128 -4.09 -9.56 5.73
N SER A 129 -4.48 -8.29 5.60
CA SER A 129 -4.77 -7.65 4.31
C SER A 129 -3.53 -7.07 3.63
N PHE A 130 -2.45 -6.83 4.39
CA PHE A 130 -1.28 -6.12 3.89
C PHE A 130 -0.55 -6.82 2.73
N PRO A 131 -0.33 -8.15 2.75
CA PRO A 131 0.30 -8.84 1.62
C PRO A 131 -0.47 -8.69 0.30
N GLY A 132 -1.82 -8.73 0.36
CA GLY A 132 -2.69 -8.50 -0.80
C GLY A 132 -2.54 -7.08 -1.36
N TYR A 133 -2.43 -6.09 -0.49
CA TYR A 133 -2.19 -4.70 -0.89
C TYR A 133 -0.85 -4.53 -1.62
N VAL A 134 0.24 -5.09 -1.08
CA VAL A 134 1.55 -5.09 -1.75
C VAL A 134 1.48 -5.78 -3.10
N ALA A 135 0.77 -6.90 -3.19
CA ALA A 135 0.57 -7.60 -4.46
C ALA A 135 -0.17 -6.75 -5.49
N THR A 136 -1.20 -5.99 -5.07
CA THR A 136 -1.91 -5.05 -5.94
C THR A 136 -0.98 -3.94 -6.43
N LEU A 137 -0.19 -3.33 -5.54
CA LEU A 137 0.78 -2.29 -5.94
C LEU A 137 1.79 -2.82 -6.98
N ARG A 138 2.28 -4.06 -6.81
CA ARG A 138 3.16 -4.71 -7.79
C ARG A 138 2.47 -5.00 -9.13
N GLN A 139 1.16 -5.27 -9.12
CA GLN A 139 0.40 -5.50 -10.35
C GLN A 139 0.20 -4.21 -11.15
N ILE A 140 -0.09 -3.09 -10.48
CA ILE A 140 -0.33 -1.80 -11.14
C ILE A 140 0.97 -1.07 -11.50
N ALA A 141 2.10 -1.43 -10.89
CA ALA A 141 3.39 -0.80 -11.07
C ALA A 141 4.50 -1.86 -11.24
N VAL A 142 4.42 -2.61 -12.32
CA VAL A 142 5.35 -3.71 -12.61
C VAL A 142 6.78 -3.19 -12.72
N GLY A 143 7.69 -3.73 -11.90
CA GLY A 143 9.09 -3.34 -11.86
C GLY A 143 9.39 -2.04 -11.09
N ALA A 144 8.39 -1.38 -10.52
CA ALA A 144 8.58 -0.20 -9.70
C ALA A 144 9.32 -0.48 -8.39
N HIS A 145 10.06 0.52 -7.93
CA HIS A 145 10.56 0.55 -6.56
C HIS A 145 9.44 0.95 -5.61
N LEU A 146 9.13 0.07 -4.66
CA LEU A 146 8.12 0.33 -3.63
C LEU A 146 8.79 0.94 -2.40
N ILE A 147 8.17 1.98 -1.82
CA ILE A 147 8.60 2.65 -0.59
C ILE A 147 7.39 2.78 0.30
N TRP A 148 7.39 2.11 1.44
CA TRP A 148 6.31 2.23 2.41
C TRP A 148 6.58 3.36 3.39
N ALA A 149 5.60 4.24 3.57
CA ALA A 149 5.60 5.26 4.61
C ALA A 149 4.90 4.74 5.87
N SER A 150 5.54 4.82 7.03
CA SER A 150 4.86 4.50 8.29
C SER A 150 3.73 5.48 8.56
N THR A 151 2.61 4.99 9.11
CA THR A 151 1.47 5.83 9.48
C THR A 151 1.86 6.77 10.61
N THR A 152 1.56 8.05 10.45
CA THR A 152 1.95 9.12 11.38
C THR A 152 1.22 9.03 12.72
N PRO A 153 1.78 9.59 13.81
CA PRO A 153 1.08 9.66 15.07
C PRO A 153 -0.11 10.64 15.01
N VAL A 154 -1.03 10.49 15.96
CA VAL A 154 -2.13 11.46 16.19
C VAL A 154 -1.84 12.30 17.43
N LYS A 155 -2.33 13.55 17.44
CA LYS A 155 -2.26 14.45 18.58
C LYS A 155 -3.16 13.99 19.71
N LYS A 156 -4.36 13.50 19.35
CA LYS A 156 -5.40 13.05 20.28
C LYS A 156 -6.08 11.80 19.76
N ALA A 157 -6.20 10.82 20.64
CA ALA A 157 -6.95 9.60 20.35
C ALA A 157 -8.45 9.88 20.27
N SER A 158 -9.14 9.14 19.41
CA SER A 158 -10.61 9.10 19.33
C SER A 158 -11.14 7.66 19.50
N THR A 159 -12.37 7.54 19.96
CA THR A 159 -12.99 6.23 20.15
C THR A 159 -14.45 6.29 19.64
N PRO A 160 -14.82 5.48 18.63
CA PRO A 160 -13.92 4.64 17.81
C PRO A 160 -13.04 5.51 16.91
N GLY A 161 -11.78 5.08 16.70
CA GLY A 161 -10.86 5.82 15.83
C GLY A 161 -9.39 5.54 16.09
N PRO A 162 -8.52 6.45 15.63
CA PRO A 162 -7.09 6.32 15.81
C PRO A 162 -6.66 6.54 17.26
N SER A 163 -5.65 5.78 17.67
CA SER A 163 -4.81 6.06 18.83
C SER A 163 -3.37 5.71 18.48
N ASN A 164 -2.39 6.31 19.14
CA ASN A 164 -0.99 6.01 18.87
C ASN A 164 -0.66 4.53 19.14
N GLU A 165 -1.26 3.93 20.16
CA GLU A 165 -1.12 2.49 20.42
C GLU A 165 -1.57 1.64 19.21
N ARG A 166 -2.72 1.92 18.62
CA ARG A 166 -3.22 1.22 17.43
C ARG A 166 -2.37 1.49 16.19
N ILE A 167 -1.91 2.73 16.02
CA ILE A 167 -1.03 3.11 14.92
C ILE A 167 0.31 2.39 15.02
N GLU A 168 0.91 2.36 16.20
CA GLU A 168 2.17 1.65 16.46
C GLU A 168 2.02 0.15 16.19
N ALA A 169 0.92 -0.47 16.62
CA ALA A 169 0.63 -1.86 16.34
C ALA A 169 0.50 -2.13 14.83
N ARG A 170 -0.24 -1.29 14.08
CA ARG A 170 -0.35 -1.38 12.62
C ARG A 170 1.00 -1.16 11.92
N ASN A 171 1.78 -0.19 12.35
CA ASN A 171 3.11 0.06 11.81
C ASN A 171 4.06 -1.11 12.06
N ALA A 172 4.00 -1.75 13.23
CA ALA A 172 4.80 -2.92 13.54
C ALA A 172 4.46 -4.11 12.63
N GLU A 173 3.18 -4.39 12.41
CA GLU A 173 2.74 -5.44 11.49
C GLU A 173 3.15 -5.14 10.03
N ALA A 174 2.95 -3.90 9.58
CA ALA A 174 3.36 -3.49 8.24
C ALA A 174 4.88 -3.63 8.04
N LEU A 175 5.69 -3.23 9.04
CA LEU A 175 7.14 -3.32 8.97
C LEU A 175 7.64 -4.77 8.81
N GLN A 176 6.96 -5.76 9.40
CA GLN A 176 7.27 -7.18 9.20
C GLN A 176 7.11 -7.55 7.72
N VAL A 177 6.01 -7.13 7.10
CA VAL A 177 5.76 -7.38 5.67
C VAL A 177 6.81 -6.66 4.81
N MET A 178 7.12 -5.39 5.11
CA MET A 178 8.15 -4.64 4.35
C MET A 178 9.52 -5.30 4.45
N THR A 179 9.89 -5.79 5.61
CA THR A 179 11.14 -6.52 5.83
C THR A 179 11.18 -7.82 5.02
N HIS A 180 10.11 -8.62 5.08
CA HIS A 180 9.99 -9.87 4.33
C HIS A 180 10.07 -9.65 2.81
N GLU A 181 9.40 -8.62 2.32
CA GLU A 181 9.29 -8.27 0.90
C GLU A 181 10.47 -7.42 0.40
N SER A 182 11.44 -7.07 1.27
CA SER A 182 12.58 -6.18 0.96
C SER A 182 12.12 -4.82 0.39
N ILE A 183 11.04 -4.26 0.93
CA ILE A 183 10.50 -2.95 0.56
C ILE A 183 11.17 -1.87 1.43
N ALA A 184 11.58 -0.77 0.80
CA ALA A 184 12.16 0.36 1.50
C ALA A 184 11.14 1.03 2.45
N VAL A 185 11.64 1.58 3.55
CA VAL A 185 10.82 2.23 4.57
C VAL A 185 11.16 3.72 4.63
N ASP A 186 10.10 4.55 4.61
CA ASP A 186 10.13 5.96 4.94
C ASP A 186 9.44 6.15 6.30
N ASP A 187 10.21 6.42 7.35
CA ASP A 187 9.71 6.51 8.73
C ASP A 187 9.05 7.87 9.00
N GLN A 188 7.83 8.04 8.49
CA GLN A 188 7.01 9.23 8.73
C GLN A 188 6.51 9.31 10.19
N TYR A 189 6.29 8.17 10.86
CA TYR A 189 5.96 8.15 12.28
C TYR A 189 7.08 8.73 13.12
N GLY A 190 8.29 8.20 12.98
CA GLY A 190 9.47 8.66 13.70
C GLY A 190 9.83 10.12 13.37
N LEU A 191 9.53 10.61 12.17
CA LEU A 191 9.65 12.03 11.84
C LEU A 191 8.68 12.86 12.69
N MET A 192 7.38 12.57 12.61
CA MET A 192 6.35 13.49 13.11
C MET A 192 6.15 13.41 14.62
N VAL A 193 6.48 12.30 15.29
CA VAL A 193 6.46 12.19 16.75
C VAL A 193 7.41 13.20 17.42
N ARG A 194 8.46 13.60 16.71
CA ARG A 194 9.42 14.61 17.18
C ARG A 194 8.96 16.06 16.98
N HIS A 195 7.83 16.27 16.28
CA HIS A 195 7.31 17.58 15.90
C HIS A 195 5.87 17.82 16.37
N PRO A 196 5.57 17.69 17.69
CA PRO A 196 4.20 17.83 18.22
C PRO A 196 3.59 19.22 18.02
N GLY A 197 4.41 20.24 17.74
CA GLY A 197 3.95 21.60 17.45
C GLY A 197 3.37 21.78 16.04
N PHE A 198 3.50 20.79 15.15
CA PHE A 198 3.03 20.91 13.77
C PHE A 198 1.61 20.41 13.53
N TYR A 199 0.89 19.93 14.55
CA TYR A 199 -0.49 19.54 14.36
C TYR A 199 -1.41 20.73 14.08
N MET A 200 -2.22 20.62 13.02
CA MET A 200 -3.30 21.54 12.69
C MET A 200 -4.60 21.15 13.40
N ASP A 201 -4.87 19.87 13.52
CA ASP A 201 -5.99 19.26 14.24
C ASP A 201 -5.53 18.02 15.02
N ASP A 202 -6.43 17.08 15.32
CA ASP A 202 -6.07 15.86 16.07
C ASP A 202 -5.27 14.83 15.24
N VAL A 203 -5.24 14.95 13.89
CA VAL A 203 -4.66 13.98 12.95
C VAL A 203 -3.69 14.63 11.97
N HIS A 204 -4.07 15.80 11.42
CA HIS A 204 -3.35 16.44 10.33
C HIS A 204 -2.32 17.44 10.81
N PHE A 205 -1.33 17.67 9.95
CA PHE A 205 -0.25 18.62 10.21
C PHE A 205 -0.49 19.93 9.44
N ASN A 206 0.02 21.02 10.01
CA ASN A 206 0.00 22.34 9.40
C ASN A 206 0.92 22.38 8.15
N PRO A 207 0.94 23.48 7.38
CA PRO A 207 1.77 23.57 6.18
C PRO A 207 3.26 23.28 6.40
N GLU A 208 3.83 23.72 7.54
CA GLU A 208 5.23 23.45 7.88
C GLU A 208 5.48 21.96 8.11
N GLY A 209 4.57 21.30 8.83
CA GLY A 209 4.64 19.84 9.06
C GLY A 209 4.47 19.05 7.77
N SER A 210 3.55 19.46 6.91
CA SER A 210 3.35 18.83 5.60
C SER A 210 4.55 19.02 4.68
N SER A 211 5.17 20.22 4.68
CA SER A 211 6.41 20.46 3.93
C SER A 211 7.58 19.61 4.44
N LEU A 212 7.72 19.48 5.76
CA LEU A 212 8.74 18.61 6.35
C LEU A 212 8.55 17.14 5.93
N GLN A 213 7.31 16.63 5.94
CA GLN A 213 6.97 15.30 5.47
C GLN A 213 7.31 15.12 3.98
N GLY A 214 6.88 16.06 3.14
CA GLY A 214 7.14 16.04 1.70
C GLY A 214 8.63 15.98 1.37
N LYS A 215 9.47 16.74 2.07
CA LYS A 215 10.93 16.71 1.91
C LYS A 215 11.54 15.36 2.26
N GLN A 216 11.07 14.71 3.32
CA GLN A 216 11.52 13.35 3.65
C GLN A 216 11.09 12.34 2.57
N VAL A 217 9.86 12.46 2.07
CA VAL A 217 9.34 11.64 0.95
C VAL A 217 10.20 11.80 -0.30
N VAL A 218 10.53 13.05 -0.67
CA VAL A 218 11.44 13.34 -1.79
C VAL A 218 12.79 12.65 -1.60
N GLY A 219 13.41 12.80 -0.43
CA GLY A 219 14.68 12.14 -0.13
C GLY A 219 14.63 10.61 -0.18
N ALA A 220 13.47 10.01 0.09
CA ALA A 220 13.26 8.57 -0.07
C ALA A 220 13.14 8.17 -1.55
N ILE A 221 12.40 8.94 -2.34
CA ILE A 221 12.15 8.70 -3.76
C ILE A 221 13.41 8.89 -4.61
N GLU A 222 14.20 9.94 -4.35
CA GLU A 222 15.40 10.30 -5.13
C GLU A 222 16.43 9.19 -5.24
N LYS A 223 16.49 8.29 -4.26
CA LYS A 223 17.36 7.11 -4.27
C LYS A 223 17.09 6.19 -5.46
N TYR A 224 15.91 6.29 -6.07
CA TYR A 224 15.42 5.43 -7.15
C TYR A 224 15.12 6.19 -8.46
N LEU A 225 15.29 7.52 -8.48
CA LEU A 225 15.24 8.32 -9.70
C LEU A 225 16.63 8.28 -10.37
N LYS A 226 16.72 7.53 -11.45
CA LYS A 226 17.94 7.46 -12.28
C LYS A 226 17.64 7.95 -13.68
#